data_70049862a56f816f59d775780387c13c
#
_entry.id   70049862a56f816f59d775780387c13c
#
_cell.length_a   1.000
_cell.length_b   1.000
_cell.length_c   1.000
_cell.angle_alpha   90.00
_cell.angle_beta   90.00
_cell.angle_gamma   90.00
#
_symmetry.space_group_name_H-M   'P 1'
#
loop_
_entity.id
_entity.type
_entity.pdbx_description
1 polymer ?
#
loop_
_entity_poly.entity_id
_entity_poly.type
_entity_poly.pdbx_seq_one_letter_code
_entity_poly.pdbx_strand_id
1 'polypeptide(L)'
;MNIVFFLVLLGVLTSLLTVSGSNRAFAEWAQSKIKDRRGAKLLAASLVFVTFIDDYFHSLAVGAIARPVTDRFNVSRAKLAYILDSTAAPMCVMMPVSSWGAYIITLVAGLLATYSITSYTPMGAFVAMSSMNYYAIFSLLMVFFVAYFSFDIASMATHEKLAMESGYEEETIEGAKGKVRNLIFPIV
;
A
#
# COMPACT_ATOMS: atom_id res chain seq x y z
N MET A 1 0.09 -16.77 18.85
CA MET A 1 -1.02 -17.46 18.15
C MET A 1 -1.91 -16.48 17.37
N ASN A 2 -2.20 -15.31 17.90
CA ASN A 2 -3.09 -14.32 17.24
C ASN A 2 -2.57 -13.76 15.92
N ILE A 3 -1.26 -13.54 15.78
CA ILE A 3 -0.63 -12.99 14.56
C ILE A 3 -0.75 -13.97 13.37
N VAL A 4 -0.50 -15.26 13.60
CA VAL A 4 -0.63 -16.27 12.54
C VAL A 4 -2.07 -16.37 12.05
N PHE A 5 -3.02 -16.38 12.98
CA PHE A 5 -4.45 -16.39 12.64
C PHE A 5 -4.87 -15.14 11.85
N PHE A 6 -4.38 -13.99 12.25
CA PHE A 6 -4.60 -12.72 11.54
C PHE A 6 -4.05 -12.78 10.10
N LEU A 7 -2.81 -13.24 9.91
CA LEU A 7 -2.22 -13.38 8.58
C LEU A 7 -2.98 -14.38 7.68
N VAL A 8 -3.45 -15.48 8.26
CA VAL A 8 -4.29 -16.45 7.53
C VAL A 8 -5.60 -15.80 7.08
N LEU A 9 -6.27 -15.05 7.97
CA LEU A 9 -7.50 -14.32 7.60
C LEU A 9 -7.26 -13.27 6.51
N LEU A 10 -6.15 -12.52 6.57
CA LEU A 10 -5.77 -11.59 5.51
C LEU A 10 -5.52 -12.32 4.18
N GLY A 11 -4.84 -13.44 4.20
CA GLY A 11 -4.64 -14.28 3.00
C GLY A 11 -5.95 -14.77 2.40
N VAL A 12 -6.89 -15.20 3.24
CA VAL A 12 -8.24 -15.60 2.82
C VAL A 12 -8.99 -14.40 2.21
N LEU A 13 -8.97 -13.24 2.85
CA LEU A 13 -9.60 -12.02 2.34
C LEU A 13 -9.05 -11.63 0.96
N THR A 14 -7.73 -11.61 0.81
CA THR A 14 -7.07 -11.30 -0.47
C THR A 14 -7.42 -12.30 -1.56
N SER A 15 -7.48 -13.60 -1.20
CA SER A 15 -7.90 -14.66 -2.12
C SER A 15 -9.36 -14.47 -2.54
N LEU A 16 -10.26 -14.15 -1.63
CA LEU A 16 -11.67 -13.86 -1.93
C LEU A 16 -11.83 -12.65 -2.86
N LEU A 17 -11.05 -11.59 -2.64
CA LEU A 17 -11.04 -10.42 -3.54
C LEU A 17 -10.61 -10.80 -4.96
N THR A 18 -9.64 -11.68 -5.08
CA THR A 18 -9.17 -12.19 -6.38
C THR A 18 -10.21 -13.08 -7.07
N VAL A 19 -10.75 -14.06 -6.34
CA VAL A 19 -11.77 -14.99 -6.88
C VAL A 19 -13.08 -14.27 -7.24
N SER A 20 -13.45 -13.22 -6.49
CA SER A 20 -14.64 -12.41 -6.78
C SER A 20 -14.55 -11.60 -8.09
N GLY A 21 -13.39 -11.58 -8.75
CA GLY A 21 -13.15 -10.78 -9.95
C GLY A 21 -13.11 -9.27 -9.70
N SER A 22 -13.09 -8.85 -8.45
CA SER A 22 -13.08 -7.43 -8.07
C SER A 22 -11.79 -6.74 -8.49
N ASN A 23 -10.66 -7.45 -8.41
CA ASN A 23 -9.35 -6.96 -8.85
C ASN A 23 -9.36 -6.64 -10.36
N ARG A 24 -9.98 -7.51 -11.16
CA ARG A 24 -10.14 -7.31 -12.61
C ARG A 24 -11.03 -6.11 -12.92
N ALA A 25 -12.18 -6.01 -12.27
CA ALA A 25 -13.09 -4.88 -12.46
C ALA A 25 -12.42 -3.54 -12.11
N PHE A 26 -11.62 -3.52 -11.05
CA PHE A 26 -10.83 -2.35 -10.68
C PHE A 26 -9.73 -2.06 -11.72
N ALA A 27 -9.03 -3.09 -12.19
CA ALA A 27 -8.01 -2.92 -13.21
C ALA A 27 -8.60 -2.35 -14.51
N GLU A 28 -9.75 -2.85 -14.97
CA GLU A 28 -10.46 -2.33 -16.14
C GLU A 28 -10.89 -0.86 -15.95
N TRP A 29 -11.44 -0.53 -14.77
CA TRP A 29 -11.78 0.85 -14.42
C TRP A 29 -10.54 1.76 -14.39
N ALA A 30 -9.48 1.34 -13.71
CA ALA A 30 -8.24 2.09 -13.60
C ALA A 30 -7.60 2.31 -14.98
N GLN A 31 -7.61 1.31 -15.84
CA GLN A 31 -7.11 1.39 -17.22
C GLN A 31 -7.90 2.39 -18.08
N SER A 32 -9.18 2.61 -17.78
CA SER A 32 -9.98 3.64 -18.48
C SER A 32 -9.59 5.07 -18.09
N LYS A 33 -8.98 5.24 -16.92
CA LYS A 33 -8.59 6.55 -16.36
C LYS A 33 -7.10 6.84 -16.53
N ILE A 34 -6.27 5.80 -16.48
CA ILE A 34 -4.82 5.92 -16.57
C ILE A 34 -4.40 5.81 -18.04
N LYS A 35 -3.56 6.74 -18.46
CA LYS A 35 -3.11 6.83 -19.87
C LYS A 35 -1.62 6.53 -20.04
N ASP A 36 -0.85 6.52 -18.94
CA ASP A 36 0.59 6.41 -18.98
C ASP A 36 1.17 5.64 -17.79
N ARG A 37 2.45 5.29 -17.89
CA ARG A 37 3.22 4.60 -16.85
C ARG A 37 3.28 5.38 -15.52
N ARG A 38 3.31 6.72 -15.60
CA ARG A 38 3.34 7.58 -14.40
C ARG A 38 2.04 7.43 -13.64
N GLY A 39 0.92 7.49 -14.36
CA GLY A 39 -0.40 7.27 -13.76
C GLY A 39 -0.54 5.92 -13.08
N ALA A 40 -0.01 4.84 -13.67
CA ALA A 40 -0.03 3.51 -13.06
C ALA A 40 0.76 3.45 -11.75
N LYS A 41 1.96 4.03 -11.71
CA LYS A 41 2.80 4.12 -10.50
C LYS A 41 2.16 5.00 -9.42
N LEU A 42 1.62 6.15 -9.80
CA LEU A 42 0.93 7.07 -8.88
C LEU A 42 -0.36 6.46 -8.33
N LEU A 43 -1.11 5.70 -9.15
CA LEU A 43 -2.26 4.95 -8.66
C LEU A 43 -1.83 3.99 -7.56
N ALA A 44 -0.82 3.14 -7.82
CA ALA A 44 -0.33 2.17 -6.83
C ALA A 44 0.10 2.86 -5.53
N ALA A 45 0.84 3.97 -5.62
CA ALA A 45 1.25 4.75 -4.45
C ALA A 45 0.06 5.39 -3.72
N SER A 46 -0.95 5.88 -4.45
CA SER A 46 -2.10 6.59 -3.86
C SER A 46 -3.07 5.66 -3.13
N LEU A 47 -3.09 4.37 -3.45
CA LEU A 47 -3.94 3.40 -2.76
C LEU A 47 -3.61 3.27 -1.27
N VAL A 48 -2.42 3.67 -0.83
CA VAL A 48 -2.06 3.71 0.59
C VAL A 48 -2.99 4.59 1.42
N PHE A 49 -3.51 5.68 0.86
CA PHE A 49 -4.44 6.56 1.57
C PHE A 49 -5.82 5.93 1.87
N VAL A 50 -6.13 4.82 1.22
CA VAL A 50 -7.37 4.06 1.45
C VAL A 50 -7.10 2.82 2.30
N THR A 51 -5.93 2.20 2.13
CA THR A 51 -5.60 0.90 2.73
C THR A 51 -4.60 1.00 3.89
N PHE A 52 -4.42 2.18 4.48
CA PHE A 52 -3.46 2.47 5.56
C PHE A 52 -3.78 1.80 6.90
N ILE A 53 -4.90 1.10 7.00
CA ILE A 53 -5.37 0.46 8.24
C ILE A 53 -4.34 -0.54 8.76
N ASP A 54 -3.71 -1.30 7.86
CA ASP A 54 -2.70 -2.30 8.18
C ASP A 54 -1.70 -2.44 7.02
N ASP A 55 -0.40 -2.54 7.32
CA ASP A 55 0.69 -2.60 6.34
C ASP A 55 0.73 -3.92 5.58
N TYR A 56 0.45 -5.05 6.23
CA TYR A 56 0.36 -6.34 5.56
C TYR A 56 -0.83 -6.40 4.62
N PHE A 57 -1.98 -5.89 5.08
CA PHE A 57 -3.18 -5.79 4.25
C PHE A 57 -2.92 -4.91 3.03
N HIS A 58 -2.31 -3.73 3.23
CA HIS A 58 -1.94 -2.85 2.12
C HIS A 58 -1.07 -3.58 1.10
N SER A 59 0.03 -4.20 1.53
CA SER A 59 0.98 -4.86 0.65
C SER A 59 0.34 -5.99 -0.17
N LEU A 60 -0.47 -6.83 0.47
CA LEU A 60 -1.13 -7.95 -0.19
C LEU A 60 -2.28 -7.51 -1.10
N ALA A 61 -3.19 -6.68 -0.58
CA ALA A 61 -4.39 -6.26 -1.32
C ALA A 61 -4.02 -5.34 -2.48
N VAL A 62 -3.20 -4.31 -2.22
CA VAL A 62 -2.80 -3.37 -3.28
C VAL A 62 -1.86 -4.04 -4.27
N GLY A 63 -0.99 -4.97 -3.83
CA GLY A 63 -0.17 -5.77 -4.73
C GLY A 63 -1.03 -6.56 -5.73
N ALA A 64 -2.07 -7.24 -5.26
CA ALA A 64 -2.98 -7.99 -6.13
C ALA A 64 -3.81 -7.09 -7.06
N ILE A 65 -4.21 -5.90 -6.59
CA ILE A 65 -5.06 -4.95 -7.33
C ILE A 65 -4.26 -4.14 -8.36
N ALA A 66 -3.08 -3.65 -7.97
CA ALA A 66 -2.28 -2.76 -8.79
C ALA A 66 -1.44 -3.51 -9.84
N ARG A 67 -1.08 -4.78 -9.58
CA ARG A 67 -0.25 -5.58 -10.50
C ARG A 67 -0.79 -5.65 -11.93
N PRO A 68 -2.07 -5.98 -12.20
CA PRO A 68 -2.58 -6.00 -13.57
C PRO A 68 -2.51 -4.64 -14.27
N VAL A 69 -2.63 -3.56 -13.51
CA VAL A 69 -2.51 -2.19 -14.05
C VAL A 69 -1.06 -1.88 -14.38
N THR A 70 -0.13 -2.14 -13.46
CA THR A 70 1.30 -1.86 -13.65
C THR A 70 1.92 -2.72 -14.74
N ASP A 71 1.55 -4.01 -14.82
CA ASP A 71 2.02 -4.93 -15.87
C ASP A 71 1.60 -4.45 -17.26
N ARG A 72 0.36 -4.01 -17.43
CA ARG A 72 -0.13 -3.45 -18.71
C ARG A 72 0.66 -2.23 -19.18
N PHE A 73 1.12 -1.40 -18.26
CA PHE A 73 1.94 -0.22 -18.60
C PHE A 73 3.45 -0.52 -18.55
N ASN A 74 3.85 -1.80 -18.53
CA ASN A 74 5.24 -2.25 -18.49
C ASN A 74 6.06 -1.61 -17.36
N VAL A 75 5.44 -1.39 -16.20
CA VAL A 75 6.12 -1.00 -14.96
C VAL A 75 6.68 -2.27 -14.33
N SER A 76 7.97 -2.26 -13.94
CA SER A 76 8.57 -3.46 -13.38
C SER A 76 7.90 -3.88 -12.07
N ARG A 77 7.78 -5.20 -11.87
CA ARG A 77 7.26 -5.75 -10.59
C ARG A 77 8.14 -5.36 -9.40
N ALA A 78 9.45 -5.18 -9.64
CA ALA A 78 10.38 -4.65 -8.64
C ALA A 78 10.02 -3.20 -8.25
N LYS A 79 9.62 -2.36 -9.21
CA LYS A 79 9.16 -1.00 -8.93
C LYS A 79 7.84 -0.99 -8.17
N LEU A 80 6.91 -1.86 -8.54
CA LEU A 80 5.66 -2.02 -7.78
C LEU A 80 5.95 -2.45 -6.34
N ALA A 81 6.80 -3.46 -6.14
CA ALA A 81 7.21 -3.91 -4.80
C ALA A 81 7.83 -2.78 -3.98
N TYR A 82 8.73 -1.98 -4.56
CA TYR A 82 9.30 -0.80 -3.92
C TYR A 82 8.23 0.21 -3.49
N ILE A 83 7.26 0.51 -4.37
CA ILE A 83 6.19 1.45 -4.07
C ILE A 83 5.36 0.95 -2.88
N LEU A 84 4.97 -0.31 -2.88
CA LEU A 84 4.15 -0.89 -1.82
C LEU A 84 4.90 -0.94 -0.49
N ASP A 85 6.12 -1.44 -0.48
CA ASP A 85 6.94 -1.55 0.72
C ASP A 85 7.23 -0.20 1.35
N SER A 86 7.63 0.78 0.53
CA SER A 86 7.98 2.12 1.00
C SER A 86 6.79 3.03 1.33
N THR A 87 5.55 2.60 1.07
CA THR A 87 4.33 3.34 1.47
C THR A 87 3.62 2.69 2.64
N ALA A 88 3.61 1.36 2.72
CA ALA A 88 2.81 0.59 3.69
C ALA A 88 3.13 0.97 5.15
N ALA A 89 4.33 0.64 5.62
CA ALA A 89 4.73 0.88 6.99
C ALA A 89 4.82 2.38 7.34
N PRO A 90 5.45 3.26 6.51
CA PRO A 90 5.49 4.69 6.81
C PRO A 90 4.12 5.32 7.02
N MET A 91 3.15 4.99 6.17
CA MET A 91 1.79 5.51 6.32
C MET A 91 1.11 4.96 7.58
N CYS A 92 1.26 3.66 7.82
CA CYS A 92 0.64 2.97 8.94
C CYS A 92 1.14 3.52 10.30
N VAL A 93 2.44 3.79 10.46
CA VAL A 93 2.98 4.34 11.71
C VAL A 93 2.65 5.83 11.94
N MET A 94 2.25 6.55 10.91
CA MET A 94 1.84 7.96 11.01
C MET A 94 0.35 8.14 11.28
N MET A 95 -0.48 7.14 10.99
CA MET A 95 -1.94 7.23 11.12
C MET A 95 -2.42 6.66 12.46
N PRO A 96 -3.14 7.45 13.29
CA PRO A 96 -3.58 7.01 14.62
C PRO A 96 -4.63 5.88 14.58
N VAL A 97 -5.35 5.74 13.47
CA VAL A 97 -6.42 4.75 13.28
C VAL A 97 -5.91 3.47 12.60
N SER A 98 -4.61 3.34 12.42
CA SER A 98 -3.98 2.12 11.89
C SER A 98 -3.68 1.09 12.99
N SER A 99 -3.35 -0.14 12.59
CA SER A 99 -2.91 -1.19 13.50
C SER A 99 -1.67 -0.78 14.31
N TRP A 100 -0.67 -0.19 13.66
CA TRP A 100 0.54 0.32 14.33
C TRP A 100 0.29 1.58 15.13
N GLY A 101 -0.53 2.51 14.63
CA GLY A 101 -0.89 3.73 15.35
C GLY A 101 -1.58 3.41 16.68
N ALA A 102 -2.57 2.53 16.67
CA ALA A 102 -3.26 2.08 17.88
C ALA A 102 -2.32 1.41 18.88
N TYR A 103 -1.40 0.57 18.39
CA TYR A 103 -0.39 -0.07 19.24
C TYR A 103 0.56 0.95 19.88
N ILE A 104 1.10 1.89 19.10
CA ILE A 104 2.02 2.94 19.58
C ILE A 104 1.32 3.84 20.61
N ILE A 105 0.06 4.24 20.37
CA ILE A 105 -0.72 5.05 21.32
C ILE A 105 -0.86 4.31 22.66
N THR A 106 -1.14 3.00 22.62
CA THR A 106 -1.27 2.18 23.84
C THR A 106 0.07 2.09 24.59
N LEU A 107 1.17 1.91 23.87
CA LEU A 107 2.51 1.85 24.46
C LEU A 107 2.90 3.19 25.08
N VAL A 108 2.64 4.31 24.39
CA VAL A 108 2.87 5.66 24.88
C VAL A 108 2.03 5.93 26.11
N ALA A 109 0.76 5.52 26.17
CA ALA A 109 -0.09 5.65 27.34
C ALA A 109 0.53 4.96 28.57
N GLY A 110 1.06 3.75 28.41
CA GLY A 110 1.77 3.03 29.47
C GLY A 110 3.03 3.76 29.95
N LEU A 111 3.81 4.32 29.03
CA LEU A 111 5.02 5.09 29.37
C LEU A 111 4.67 6.39 30.11
N LEU A 112 3.70 7.16 29.64
CA LEU A 112 3.24 8.39 30.31
C LEU A 112 2.77 8.11 31.75
N ALA A 113 2.03 7.02 31.94
CA ALA A 113 1.59 6.60 33.30
C ALA A 113 2.77 6.19 34.17
N THR A 114 3.71 5.39 33.67
CA THR A 114 4.88 4.90 34.41
C THR A 114 5.76 6.05 34.89
N TYR A 115 5.95 7.07 34.07
CA TYR A 115 6.79 8.23 34.40
C TYR A 115 6.01 9.41 34.96
N SER A 116 4.71 9.23 35.27
CA SER A 116 3.83 10.28 35.80
C SER A 116 3.82 11.57 34.97
N ILE A 117 3.94 11.43 33.65
CA ILE A 117 3.92 12.58 32.74
C ILE A 117 2.46 12.93 32.44
N THR A 118 2.00 14.08 32.92
CA THR A 118 0.62 14.58 32.77
C THR A 118 0.47 15.69 31.74
N SER A 119 1.59 16.18 31.18
CA SER A 119 1.61 17.28 30.22
C SER A 119 1.12 16.90 28.81
N TYR A 120 1.04 15.60 28.51
CA TYR A 120 0.57 15.09 27.21
C TYR A 120 -0.53 14.05 27.38
N THR A 121 -1.53 14.10 26.51
CA THR A 121 -2.43 12.96 26.30
C THR A 121 -1.74 11.92 25.43
N PRO A 122 -2.05 10.61 25.53
CA PRO A 122 -1.45 9.59 24.66
C PRO A 122 -1.59 9.89 23.17
N MET A 123 -2.76 10.38 22.76
CA MET A 123 -3.01 10.80 21.36
C MET A 123 -2.19 12.03 20.99
N GLY A 124 -2.11 13.03 21.87
CA GLY A 124 -1.31 14.24 21.64
C GLY A 124 0.18 13.93 21.49
N ALA A 125 0.71 13.04 22.34
CA ALA A 125 2.09 12.57 22.25
C ALA A 125 2.32 11.80 20.93
N PHE A 126 1.39 10.92 20.53
CA PHE A 126 1.46 10.21 19.25
C PHE A 126 1.53 11.19 18.06
N VAL A 127 0.65 12.19 18.01
CA VAL A 127 0.64 13.18 16.92
C VAL A 127 1.95 13.98 16.88
N ALA A 128 2.47 14.38 18.03
CA ALA A 128 3.75 15.07 18.12
C ALA A 128 4.92 14.19 17.62
N MET A 129 4.95 12.91 18.02
CA MET A 129 5.96 11.95 17.58
C MET A 129 5.85 11.68 16.07
N SER A 130 4.64 11.49 15.54
CA SER A 130 4.39 11.24 14.11
C SER A 130 4.84 12.42 13.26
N SER A 131 4.64 13.66 13.70
CA SER A 131 5.10 14.86 12.98
C SER A 131 6.63 15.00 12.93
N MET A 132 7.35 14.33 13.85
CA MET A 132 8.81 14.26 13.89
C MET A 132 9.38 12.99 13.26
N ASN A 133 8.53 12.12 12.73
CA ASN A 133 8.98 10.89 12.06
C ASN A 133 9.47 11.21 10.64
N TYR A 134 10.64 11.83 10.55
CA TYR A 134 11.24 12.24 9.28
C TYR A 134 11.45 11.07 8.33
N TYR A 135 11.75 9.86 8.84
CA TYR A 135 11.87 8.68 7.99
C TYR A 135 10.57 8.41 7.23
N ALA A 136 9.45 8.34 7.93
CA ALA A 136 8.16 8.07 7.30
C ALA A 136 7.77 9.19 6.30
N ILE A 137 7.98 10.45 6.68
CA ILE A 137 7.70 11.62 5.83
C ILE A 137 8.54 11.57 4.55
N PHE A 138 9.87 11.40 4.67
CA PHE A 138 10.75 11.38 3.51
C PHE A 138 10.56 10.12 2.66
N SER A 139 10.23 8.96 3.26
CA SER A 139 9.91 7.74 2.52
C SER A 139 8.70 7.95 1.61
N LEU A 140 7.60 8.50 2.16
CA LEU A 140 6.40 8.79 1.37
C LEU A 140 6.70 9.82 0.26
N LEU A 141 7.37 10.92 0.59
CA LEU A 141 7.75 11.94 -0.40
C LEU A 141 8.62 11.33 -1.51
N MET A 142 9.59 10.49 -1.16
CA MET A 142 10.48 9.84 -2.12
C MET A 142 9.71 8.91 -3.05
N VAL A 143 8.76 8.11 -2.54
CA VAL A 143 7.95 7.23 -3.38
C VAL A 143 7.14 8.01 -4.40
N PHE A 144 6.46 9.08 -3.98
CA PHE A 144 5.70 9.91 -4.91
C PHE A 144 6.62 10.63 -5.91
N PHE A 145 7.78 11.09 -5.48
CA PHE A 145 8.80 11.68 -6.36
C PHE A 145 9.27 10.67 -7.41
N VAL A 146 9.67 9.48 -6.99
CA VAL A 146 10.15 8.41 -7.87
C VAL A 146 9.04 7.93 -8.81
N ALA A 147 7.79 7.83 -8.34
CA ALA A 147 6.65 7.45 -9.17
C ALA A 147 6.35 8.50 -10.25
N TYR A 148 6.42 9.79 -9.89
CA TYR A 148 6.11 10.89 -10.79
C TYR A 148 7.21 11.15 -11.82
N PHE A 149 8.47 11.27 -11.36
CA PHE A 149 9.61 11.60 -12.24
C PHE A 149 10.19 10.37 -12.95
N SER A 150 9.76 9.16 -12.59
CA SER A 150 10.33 7.90 -13.10
C SER A 150 11.85 7.84 -12.90
N PHE A 151 12.30 8.29 -11.74
CA PHE A 151 13.70 8.30 -11.39
C PHE A 151 14.12 6.91 -10.89
N ASP A 152 14.97 6.26 -11.65
CA ASP A 152 15.40 4.88 -11.38
C ASP A 152 16.91 4.81 -11.30
N ILE A 153 17.44 4.18 -10.24
CA ILE A 153 18.87 4.07 -9.97
C ILE A 153 19.28 2.59 -9.92
N ALA A 154 20.49 2.31 -10.41
CA ALA A 154 21.15 1.01 -10.31
C ALA A 154 20.26 -0.16 -10.80
N SER A 155 20.07 -1.19 -10.00
CA SER A 155 19.29 -2.38 -10.37
C SER A 155 17.84 -2.07 -10.73
N MET A 156 17.24 -1.05 -10.14
CA MET A 156 15.87 -0.64 -10.46
C MET A 156 15.75 -0.16 -11.91
N ALA A 157 16.72 0.62 -12.38
CA ALA A 157 16.77 1.07 -13.78
C ALA A 157 16.87 -0.12 -14.76
N THR A 158 17.64 -1.16 -14.38
CA THR A 158 17.76 -2.38 -15.18
C THR A 158 16.42 -3.13 -15.25
N HIS A 159 15.73 -3.29 -14.11
CA HIS A 159 14.42 -3.96 -14.08
C HIS A 159 13.35 -3.19 -14.86
N GLU A 160 13.35 -1.86 -14.76
CA GLU A 160 12.43 -1.01 -15.53
C GLU A 160 12.70 -1.12 -17.05
N LYS A 161 13.98 -1.15 -17.45
CA LYS A 161 14.37 -1.33 -18.86
C LYS A 161 13.93 -2.69 -19.38
N LEU A 162 14.21 -3.77 -18.64
CA LEU A 162 13.77 -5.12 -19.01
C LEU A 162 12.25 -5.23 -19.13
N ALA A 163 11.50 -4.63 -18.20
CA ALA A 163 10.05 -4.62 -18.27
C ALA A 163 9.51 -3.87 -19.50
N MET A 164 10.21 -2.83 -19.96
CA MET A 164 9.86 -2.13 -21.20
C MET A 164 10.17 -2.93 -22.47
N GLU A 165 11.26 -3.70 -22.46
CA GLU A 165 11.72 -4.46 -23.61
C GLU A 165 10.95 -5.78 -23.80
N SER A 166 10.73 -6.52 -22.71
CA SER A 166 10.05 -7.83 -22.75
C SER A 166 8.54 -7.74 -22.64
N GLY A 167 8.01 -6.68 -22.04
CA GLY A 167 6.59 -6.60 -21.69
C GLY A 167 6.20 -7.66 -20.63
N TYR A 168 4.94 -7.65 -20.27
CA TYR A 168 4.32 -8.75 -19.51
C TYR A 168 3.20 -9.35 -20.35
N GLU A 169 3.15 -10.68 -20.43
CA GLU A 169 1.97 -11.36 -20.95
C GLU A 169 0.77 -10.97 -20.10
N GLU A 170 -0.33 -10.58 -20.73
CA GLU A 170 -1.58 -10.35 -20.01
C GLU A 170 -1.97 -11.68 -19.33
N GLU A 171 -1.73 -11.77 -18.03
CA GLU A 171 -2.34 -12.85 -17.26
C GLU A 171 -3.86 -12.72 -17.47
N THR A 172 -4.43 -13.63 -18.22
CA THR A 172 -5.89 -13.79 -18.30
C THR A 172 -6.35 -14.16 -16.89
N ILE A 173 -6.79 -13.14 -16.14
CA ILE A 173 -7.37 -13.35 -14.83
C ILE A 173 -8.70 -14.09 -15.07
N GLU A 174 -8.63 -15.42 -15.08
CA GLU A 174 -9.82 -16.28 -15.09
C GLU A 174 -10.55 -16.04 -13.76
N GLY A 175 -11.63 -15.29 -13.83
CA GLY A 175 -12.45 -15.01 -12.67
C GLY A 175 -13.83 -14.50 -13.07
N ALA A 176 -14.79 -14.61 -12.18
CA ALA A 176 -16.13 -14.09 -12.36
C ALA A 176 -16.08 -12.59 -12.73
N LYS A 177 -17.05 -12.09 -13.50
CA LYS A 177 -17.22 -10.65 -13.77
C LYS A 177 -17.57 -9.94 -12.45
N GLY A 178 -16.56 -9.42 -11.77
CA GLY A 178 -16.71 -8.65 -10.54
C GLY A 178 -17.19 -7.23 -10.81
N LYS A 179 -17.59 -6.53 -9.74
CA LYS A 179 -17.89 -5.10 -9.77
C LYS A 179 -16.88 -4.37 -8.88
N VAL A 180 -16.41 -3.19 -9.29
CA VAL A 180 -15.49 -2.33 -8.51
C VAL A 180 -16.02 -2.07 -7.09
N ARG A 181 -17.35 -1.96 -6.93
CA ARG A 181 -17.99 -1.80 -5.63
C ARG A 181 -17.68 -2.94 -4.65
N ASN A 182 -17.50 -4.17 -5.12
CA ASN A 182 -17.19 -5.33 -4.28
C ASN A 182 -15.76 -5.29 -3.74
N LEU A 183 -14.89 -4.47 -4.32
CA LEU A 183 -13.55 -4.21 -3.81
C LEU A 183 -13.58 -3.16 -2.69
N ILE A 184 -14.34 -2.08 -2.89
CA ILE A 184 -14.35 -0.93 -1.97
C ILE A 184 -15.10 -1.28 -0.69
N PHE A 185 -16.23 -1.99 -0.78
CA PHE A 185 -17.10 -2.28 0.37
C PHE A 185 -16.44 -3.08 1.52
N PRO A 186 -15.54 -4.07 1.28
CA PRO A 186 -14.84 -4.77 2.36
C PRO A 186 -13.67 -3.99 2.96
N ILE A 187 -13.23 -2.88 2.33
CA ILE A 187 -12.08 -2.09 2.74
C ILE A 187 -12.49 -0.88 3.59
N VAL A 188 -13.71 -0.40 3.42
CA VAL A 188 -14.32 0.73 4.15
C VAL A 188 -15.31 0.24 5.19
#